data_b8b3cf3bd2fa47061c9e82ae2933900f
#
_entry.id   b8b3cf3bd2fa47061c9e82ae2933900f
#
_cell.length_a   1.000
_cell.length_b   1.000
_cell.length_c   1.000
_cell.angle_alpha   90.00
_cell.angle_beta   90.00
_cell.angle_gamma   90.00
#
_symmetry.space_group_name_H-M   'P 1'
#
loop_
_entity.id
_entity.type
_entity.pdbx_description
1 polymer ?
#
loop_
_entity_poly.entity_id
_entity_poly.type
_entity_poly.pdbx_seq_one_letter_code
_entity_poly.pdbx_strand_id
1 'polypeptide(L)'
;MAENEAPDFLTMPSQNGEDTQPQVGMIAQYVKDFSFENPNAPAVYNWQNQPQIDVQFNIGTQQIADELHEAALRIEITAAAPEGVAFKLELLYGGLFALRNVPADALQPFLLGEAPRLLFPFARRVVADAVRDGGFPPLLLEPIDFTQLYMQQAEAQQVGAAGTAGSA
;
A
#
# COMPACT_ATOMS: atom_id res chain seq x y z
N MET A 1 11.81 -2.95 39.60
CA MET A 1 12.19 -3.03 38.18
C MET A 1 11.01 -3.64 37.44
N ALA A 2 10.29 -2.84 36.70
CA ALA A 2 9.25 -3.35 35.83
C ALA A 2 9.94 -3.84 34.56
N GLU A 3 9.98 -5.14 34.34
CA GLU A 3 10.35 -5.71 33.08
C GLU A 3 9.28 -5.26 32.09
N ASN A 4 9.69 -4.47 31.12
CA ASN A 4 8.86 -4.02 30.02
C ASN A 4 8.73 -5.21 29.07
N GLU A 5 7.82 -6.13 29.39
CA GLU A 5 7.42 -7.17 28.45
C GLU A 5 6.70 -6.48 27.29
N ALA A 6 7.37 -6.40 26.17
CA ALA A 6 6.70 -6.06 24.92
C ALA A 6 5.52 -7.03 24.74
N PRO A 7 4.34 -6.55 24.36
CA PRO A 7 3.20 -7.43 24.19
C PRO A 7 3.54 -8.51 23.15
N ASP A 8 3.45 -9.74 23.59
CA ASP A 8 3.76 -10.92 22.78
C ASP A 8 2.60 -11.23 21.80
N PHE A 9 2.43 -10.35 20.82
CA PHE A 9 1.47 -10.60 19.74
C PHE A 9 2.03 -11.51 18.63
N LEU A 10 3.21 -12.10 18.86
CA LEU A 10 3.82 -13.05 17.94
C LEU A 10 3.52 -14.51 18.30
N THR A 11 2.95 -14.77 19.46
CA THR A 11 2.51 -16.11 19.83
C THR A 11 1.05 -16.31 19.43
N MET A 12 0.86 -16.80 18.25
CA MET A 12 -0.40 -17.44 17.89
C MET A 12 -0.59 -18.69 18.77
N PRO A 13 -1.78 -18.91 19.35
CA PRO A 13 -2.00 -20.13 20.11
C PRO A 13 -1.79 -21.34 19.20
N SER A 14 -0.84 -22.17 19.58
CA SER A 14 -0.63 -23.48 18.96
C SER A 14 -1.86 -24.33 19.24
N GLN A 15 -2.74 -24.46 18.26
CA GLN A 15 -3.77 -25.48 18.34
C GLN A 15 -3.12 -26.84 18.16
N ASN A 16 -3.27 -27.68 19.15
CA ASN A 16 -2.80 -29.07 19.14
C ASN A 16 -3.49 -29.83 18.01
N GLY A 17 -2.77 -30.09 16.95
CA GLY A 17 -3.17 -30.82 15.77
C GLY A 17 -2.34 -30.35 14.60
N GLU A 18 -1.87 -31.25 13.75
CA GLU A 18 -1.19 -30.89 12.51
C GLU A 18 -2.16 -30.19 11.58
N ASP A 19 -2.39 -28.89 11.81
CA ASP A 19 -3.17 -28.07 10.90
C ASP A 19 -2.28 -27.73 9.70
N THR A 20 -2.51 -28.44 8.61
CA THR A 20 -1.80 -28.23 7.34
C THR A 20 -2.52 -27.24 6.43
N GLN A 21 -3.64 -26.67 6.89
CA GLN A 21 -4.41 -25.70 6.09
C GLN A 21 -3.75 -24.35 6.04
N PRO A 22 -3.80 -23.67 4.89
CA PRO A 22 -3.32 -22.30 4.79
C PRO A 22 -4.04 -21.37 5.77
N GLN A 23 -3.28 -20.60 6.53
CA GLN A 23 -3.80 -19.61 7.47
C GLN A 23 -3.17 -18.25 7.17
N VAL A 24 -4.00 -17.23 7.11
CA VAL A 24 -3.59 -15.85 6.87
C VAL A 24 -4.17 -14.97 7.94
N GLY A 25 -3.34 -14.18 8.60
CA GLY A 25 -3.78 -13.21 9.59
C GLY A 25 -3.04 -11.90 9.42
N MET A 26 -3.77 -10.79 9.47
CA MET A 26 -3.16 -9.46 9.57
C MET A 26 -2.93 -9.15 11.05
N ILE A 27 -1.66 -9.06 11.44
CA ILE A 27 -1.25 -8.86 12.83
C ILE A 27 -1.27 -7.39 13.20
N ALA A 28 -0.82 -6.54 12.29
CA ALA A 28 -0.75 -5.10 12.51
C ALA A 28 -0.87 -4.36 11.19
N GLN A 29 -1.35 -3.14 11.25
CA GLN A 29 -1.34 -2.21 10.13
C GLN A 29 -0.96 -0.83 10.64
N TYR A 30 -0.23 -0.07 9.84
CA TYR A 30 0.37 1.17 10.30
C TYR A 30 0.75 2.09 9.14
N VAL A 31 0.80 3.38 9.43
CA VAL A 31 1.47 4.35 8.57
C VAL A 31 2.97 4.23 8.80
N LYS A 32 3.74 3.96 7.75
CA LYS A 32 5.20 3.91 7.81
C LYS A 32 5.83 5.26 7.50
N ASP A 33 5.26 5.97 6.54
CA ASP A 33 5.72 7.28 6.15
C ASP A 33 4.56 8.07 5.58
N PHE A 34 4.55 9.37 5.84
CA PHE A 34 3.49 10.25 5.37
C PHE A 34 4.03 11.66 5.21
N SER A 35 3.75 12.25 4.05
CA SER A 35 3.99 13.67 3.82
C SER A 35 2.84 14.31 3.06
N PHE A 36 2.47 15.51 3.47
CA PHE A 36 1.50 16.34 2.78
C PHE A 36 2.06 17.75 2.63
N GLU A 37 2.09 18.24 1.41
CA GLU A 37 2.59 19.57 1.08
C GLU A 37 1.49 20.38 0.41
N ASN A 38 1.30 21.60 0.90
CA ASN A 38 0.38 22.59 0.36
C ASN A 38 1.14 23.89 0.08
N PRO A 39 1.98 23.90 -0.99
CA PRO A 39 3.00 24.92 -1.16
C PRO A 39 2.45 26.28 -1.56
N ASN A 40 1.24 26.34 -2.12
CA ASN A 40 0.62 27.57 -2.60
C ASN A 40 -0.54 28.07 -1.74
N ALA A 41 -0.67 27.53 -0.52
CA ALA A 41 -1.61 28.11 0.44
C ALA A 41 -1.11 29.50 0.89
N PRO A 42 -1.98 30.50 1.06
CA PRO A 42 -3.44 30.46 0.89
C PRO A 42 -3.92 30.79 -0.54
N ALA A 43 -3.03 31.16 -1.46
CA ALA A 43 -3.42 31.61 -2.81
C ALA A 43 -4.20 30.54 -3.59
N VAL A 44 -3.89 29.27 -3.36
CA VAL A 44 -4.50 28.12 -4.03
C VAL A 44 -6.04 28.11 -3.89
N TYR A 45 -6.57 28.61 -2.79
CA TYR A 45 -8.01 28.58 -2.54
C TYR A 45 -8.79 29.59 -3.42
N ASN A 46 -8.08 30.51 -4.08
CA ASN A 46 -8.66 31.46 -5.01
C ASN A 46 -8.40 31.12 -6.49
N TRP A 47 -7.76 30.00 -6.77
CA TRP A 47 -7.48 29.60 -8.15
C TRP A 47 -8.78 29.30 -8.90
N GLN A 48 -8.81 29.72 -10.18
CA GLN A 48 -9.98 29.55 -11.04
C GLN A 48 -10.04 28.17 -11.67
N ASN A 49 -8.90 27.52 -11.84
CA ASN A 49 -8.82 26.20 -12.48
C ASN A 49 -8.80 25.13 -11.41
N GLN A 50 -9.57 24.06 -11.64
CA GLN A 50 -9.51 22.88 -10.78
C GLN A 50 -8.22 22.13 -11.04
N PRO A 51 -7.51 21.68 -9.99
CA PRO A 51 -6.33 20.87 -10.17
C PRO A 51 -6.64 19.52 -10.81
N GLN A 52 -5.76 19.07 -11.69
CA GLN A 52 -5.75 17.69 -12.17
C GLN A 52 -5.00 16.83 -11.17
N ILE A 53 -5.58 15.68 -10.86
CA ILE A 53 -5.05 14.77 -9.85
C ILE A 53 -4.40 13.59 -10.55
N ASP A 54 -3.11 13.42 -10.30
CA ASP A 54 -2.33 12.26 -10.72
C ASP A 54 -2.07 11.37 -9.50
N VAL A 55 -2.42 10.09 -9.61
CA VAL A 55 -2.26 9.11 -8.53
C VAL A 55 -1.43 7.94 -9.02
N GLN A 56 -0.40 7.61 -8.27
CA GLN A 56 0.45 6.46 -8.53
C GLN A 56 0.45 5.51 -7.34
N PHE A 57 0.43 4.21 -7.63
CA PHE A 57 0.46 3.16 -6.63
C PHE A 57 1.68 2.27 -6.84
N ASN A 58 2.31 1.89 -5.74
CA ASN A 58 3.38 0.92 -5.75
C ASN A 58 3.26 0.01 -4.52
N ILE A 59 3.60 -1.26 -4.68
CA ILE A 59 3.52 -2.24 -3.60
C ILE A 59 4.90 -2.81 -3.38
N GLY A 60 5.36 -2.73 -2.13
CA GLY A 60 6.59 -3.36 -1.67
C GLY A 60 6.27 -4.51 -0.73
N THR A 61 7.08 -5.54 -0.76
CA THR A 61 6.97 -6.68 0.14
C THR A 61 8.31 -7.00 0.76
N GLN A 62 8.27 -7.48 2.00
CA GLN A 62 9.47 -7.87 2.72
C GLN A 62 9.15 -9.03 3.65
N GLN A 63 9.99 -10.06 3.64
CA GLN A 63 9.93 -11.10 4.66
C GLN A 63 10.62 -10.59 5.93
N ILE A 64 9.89 -10.60 7.04
CA ILE A 64 10.38 -10.12 8.34
C ILE A 64 10.96 -11.27 9.15
N ALA A 65 10.28 -12.41 9.11
CA ALA A 65 10.66 -13.64 9.79
C ALA A 65 10.00 -14.82 9.08
N ASP A 66 10.25 -16.03 9.56
CA ASP A 66 9.51 -17.19 9.07
C ASP A 66 8.02 -16.97 9.25
N GLU A 67 7.24 -17.22 8.20
CA GLU A 67 5.79 -17.06 8.19
C GLU A 67 5.30 -15.63 8.44
N LEU A 68 6.19 -14.63 8.49
CA LEU A 68 5.87 -13.23 8.78
C LEU A 68 6.35 -12.32 7.65
N HIS A 69 5.41 -11.66 6.99
CA HIS A 69 5.68 -10.79 5.84
C HIS A 69 5.03 -9.43 6.01
N GLU A 70 5.74 -8.42 5.54
CA GLU A 70 5.17 -7.08 5.39
C GLU A 70 4.78 -6.84 3.94
N ALA A 71 3.59 -6.28 3.73
CA ALA A 71 3.21 -5.66 2.49
C ALA A 71 3.00 -4.16 2.75
N ALA A 72 3.57 -3.32 1.91
CA ALA A 72 3.45 -1.88 2.03
C ALA A 72 2.90 -1.28 0.74
N LEU A 73 1.83 -0.53 0.87
CA LEU A 73 1.19 0.20 -0.21
C LEU A 73 1.69 1.65 -0.20
N ARG A 74 2.38 2.03 -1.29
CA ARG A 74 2.79 3.42 -1.52
C ARG A 74 1.76 4.10 -2.41
N ILE A 75 1.30 5.26 -1.98
CA ILE A 75 0.40 6.12 -2.74
C ILE A 75 1.08 7.48 -2.90
N GLU A 76 1.27 7.91 -4.15
CA GLU A 76 1.82 9.21 -4.49
C GLU A 76 0.77 9.99 -5.25
N ILE A 77 0.45 11.20 -4.76
CA ILE A 77 -0.58 12.05 -5.35
C ILE A 77 0.01 13.43 -5.61
N THR A 78 -0.21 13.92 -6.83
CA THR A 78 0.07 15.31 -7.20
C THR A 78 -1.19 15.93 -7.77
N ALA A 79 -1.63 17.03 -7.18
CA ALA A 79 -2.70 17.85 -7.72
C ALA A 79 -2.12 19.13 -8.28
N ALA A 80 -2.23 19.33 -9.58
CA ALA A 80 -1.62 20.45 -10.28
C ALA A 80 -2.63 21.16 -11.19
N ALA A 81 -2.56 22.48 -11.19
CA ALA A 81 -3.32 23.38 -12.07
C ALA A 81 -2.35 24.21 -12.89
N PRO A 82 -2.82 24.98 -13.92
CA PRO A 82 -1.94 25.90 -14.65
C PRO A 82 -1.21 26.91 -13.76
N GLU A 83 -1.80 27.29 -12.64
CA GLU A 83 -1.22 28.22 -11.66
C GLU A 83 -0.08 27.59 -10.86
N GLY A 84 -0.04 26.27 -10.75
CA GLY A 84 1.01 25.55 -10.00
C GLY A 84 0.49 24.28 -9.31
N VAL A 85 1.28 23.80 -8.36
CA VAL A 85 0.93 22.64 -7.55
C VAL A 85 -0.04 23.05 -6.45
N ALA A 86 -1.22 22.41 -6.42
CA ALA A 86 -2.17 22.61 -5.34
C ALA A 86 -1.73 21.87 -4.09
N PHE A 87 -1.47 20.56 -4.22
CA PHE A 87 -0.90 19.77 -3.12
C PHE A 87 -0.14 18.57 -3.66
N LYS A 88 0.77 18.06 -2.84
CA LYS A 88 1.43 16.77 -3.00
C LYS A 88 1.25 15.95 -1.74
N LEU A 89 1.00 14.66 -1.93
CA LEU A 89 0.85 13.70 -0.84
C LEU A 89 1.65 12.44 -1.17
N GLU A 90 2.39 11.96 -0.19
CA GLU A 90 3.01 10.64 -0.21
C GLU A 90 2.60 9.88 1.03
N LEU A 91 2.14 8.67 0.85
CA LEU A 91 1.76 7.76 1.95
C LEU A 91 2.40 6.41 1.71
N LEU A 92 3.04 5.88 2.73
CA LEU A 92 3.46 4.49 2.79
C LEU A 92 2.69 3.81 3.92
N TYR A 93 1.77 2.94 3.57
CA TYR A 93 0.90 2.24 4.50
C TYR A 93 1.23 0.76 4.51
N GLY A 94 1.62 0.23 5.66
CA GLY A 94 2.07 -1.14 5.81
C GLY A 94 1.10 -2.02 6.56
N GLY A 95 1.18 -3.31 6.26
CA GLY A 95 0.52 -4.36 7.01
C GLY A 95 1.47 -5.51 7.26
N LEU A 96 1.43 -6.04 8.48
CA LEU A 96 2.18 -7.21 8.89
C LEU A 96 1.25 -8.42 8.85
N PHE A 97 1.63 -9.43 8.07
CA PHE A 97 0.82 -10.62 7.81
C PHE A 97 1.55 -11.86 8.30
N ALA A 98 0.84 -12.67 9.07
CA ALA A 98 1.25 -14.04 9.37
C ALA A 98 0.68 -14.97 8.29
N LEU A 99 1.56 -15.68 7.60
CA LEU A 99 1.22 -16.59 6.50
C LEU A 99 1.74 -17.98 6.85
N ARG A 100 0.85 -18.83 7.35
CA ARG A 100 1.17 -20.19 7.75
C ARG A 100 0.66 -21.18 6.70
N ASN A 101 1.47 -22.15 6.33
CA ASN A 101 1.13 -23.21 5.37
C ASN A 101 0.66 -22.66 4.01
N VAL A 102 1.11 -21.47 3.64
CA VAL A 102 0.80 -20.88 2.34
C VAL A 102 1.78 -21.43 1.30
N PRO A 103 1.30 -22.06 0.21
CA PRO A 103 2.18 -22.54 -0.84
C PRO A 103 3.03 -21.41 -1.42
N ALA A 104 4.27 -21.74 -1.83
CA ALA A 104 5.21 -20.75 -2.35
C ALA A 104 4.67 -20.01 -3.58
N ASP A 105 3.90 -20.68 -4.43
CA ASP A 105 3.25 -20.08 -5.61
C ASP A 105 2.07 -19.19 -5.29
N ALA A 106 1.46 -19.29 -4.11
CA ALA A 106 0.37 -18.44 -3.64
C ALA A 106 0.87 -17.20 -2.86
N LEU A 107 2.13 -17.18 -2.44
CA LEU A 107 2.68 -16.15 -1.57
C LEU A 107 2.71 -14.77 -2.25
N GLN A 108 3.30 -14.68 -3.44
CA GLN A 108 3.39 -13.43 -4.18
C GLN A 108 2.02 -12.88 -4.62
N PRO A 109 1.10 -13.70 -5.18
CA PRO A 109 -0.26 -13.22 -5.48
C PRO A 109 -0.98 -12.68 -4.27
N PHE A 110 -0.81 -13.29 -3.10
CA PHE A 110 -1.39 -12.77 -1.87
C PHE A 110 -0.78 -11.41 -1.49
N LEU A 111 0.54 -11.34 -1.39
CA LEU A 111 1.23 -10.13 -0.92
C LEU A 111 1.09 -8.94 -1.86
N LEU A 112 0.97 -9.18 -3.17
CA LEU A 112 0.88 -8.13 -4.18
C LEU A 112 -0.55 -7.84 -4.65
N GLY A 113 -1.51 -8.68 -4.33
CA GLY A 113 -2.91 -8.51 -4.69
C GLY A 113 -3.83 -8.37 -3.49
N GLU A 114 -3.98 -9.43 -2.70
CA GLU A 114 -4.92 -9.47 -1.58
C GLU A 114 -4.51 -8.57 -0.42
N ALA A 115 -3.24 -8.56 -0.04
CA ALA A 115 -2.76 -7.71 1.06
C ALA A 115 -3.00 -6.22 0.79
N PRO A 116 -2.62 -5.66 -0.37
CA PRO A 116 -2.97 -4.27 -0.69
C PRO A 116 -4.46 -4.01 -0.71
N ARG A 117 -5.26 -4.97 -1.17
CA ARG A 117 -6.72 -4.85 -1.15
C ARG A 117 -7.25 -4.66 0.28
N LEU A 118 -6.69 -5.39 1.22
CA LEU A 118 -7.06 -5.28 2.65
C LEU A 118 -6.60 -3.95 3.26
N LEU A 119 -5.44 -3.44 2.85
CA LEU A 119 -4.88 -2.19 3.37
C LEU A 119 -5.53 -0.94 2.77
N PHE A 120 -6.04 -1.03 1.55
CA PHE A 120 -6.49 0.11 0.77
C PHE A 120 -7.58 0.96 1.45
N PRO A 121 -8.64 0.41 2.06
CA PRO A 121 -9.65 1.22 2.72
C PRO A 121 -9.11 2.11 3.83
N PHE A 122 -8.12 1.64 4.54
CA PHE A 122 -7.46 2.39 5.62
C PHE A 122 -6.51 3.45 5.07
N ALA A 123 -5.72 3.11 4.07
CA ALA A 123 -4.86 4.06 3.37
C ALA A 123 -5.69 5.17 2.70
N ARG A 124 -6.80 4.82 2.07
CA ARG A 124 -7.75 5.74 1.45
C ARG A 124 -8.25 6.78 2.45
N ARG A 125 -8.55 6.37 3.67
CA ARG A 125 -9.01 7.28 4.73
C ARG A 125 -7.92 8.27 5.11
N VAL A 126 -6.67 7.83 5.25
CA VAL A 126 -5.54 8.72 5.55
C VAL A 126 -5.40 9.80 4.48
N VAL A 127 -5.49 9.41 3.22
CA VAL A 127 -5.44 10.35 2.08
C VAL A 127 -6.59 11.35 2.14
N ALA A 128 -7.82 10.89 2.30
CA ALA A 128 -9.01 11.75 2.34
C ALA A 128 -8.95 12.76 3.48
N ASP A 129 -8.53 12.31 4.67
CA ASP A 129 -8.41 13.18 5.85
C ASP A 129 -7.32 14.24 5.66
N ALA A 130 -6.18 13.87 5.10
CA ALA A 130 -5.08 14.80 4.86
C ALA A 130 -5.47 15.90 3.86
N VAL A 131 -6.10 15.53 2.76
CA VAL A 131 -6.54 16.48 1.72
C VAL A 131 -7.58 17.43 2.29
N ARG A 132 -8.55 16.92 3.06
CA ARG A 132 -9.54 17.75 3.75
C ARG A 132 -8.87 18.70 4.74
N ASP A 133 -7.93 18.23 5.54
CA ASP A 133 -7.22 19.05 6.52
C ASP A 133 -6.35 20.12 5.85
N GLY A 134 -5.94 19.88 4.59
CA GLY A 134 -5.29 20.87 3.75
C GLY A 134 -6.20 21.97 3.21
N GLY A 135 -7.50 21.92 3.50
CA GLY A 135 -8.47 22.92 3.04
C GLY A 135 -9.07 22.63 1.66
N PHE A 136 -8.91 21.41 1.16
CA PHE A 136 -9.49 20.95 -0.11
C PHE A 136 -10.68 20.03 0.15
N PRO A 137 -11.56 19.82 -0.86
CA PRO A 137 -12.53 18.74 -0.77
C PRO A 137 -11.83 17.39 -0.57
N PRO A 138 -12.38 16.49 0.27
CA PRO A 138 -11.75 15.18 0.49
C PRO A 138 -11.56 14.42 -0.83
N LEU A 139 -10.37 13.87 -1.03
CA LEU A 139 -10.10 13.01 -2.16
C LEU A 139 -10.44 11.56 -1.79
N LEU A 140 -11.48 11.03 -2.41
CA LEU A 140 -11.92 9.66 -2.22
C LEU A 140 -11.43 8.83 -3.41
N LEU A 141 -10.34 8.10 -3.20
CA LEU A 141 -9.78 7.21 -4.22
C LEU A 141 -10.77 6.08 -4.54
N GLU A 142 -10.95 5.79 -5.83
CA GLU A 142 -11.76 4.67 -6.25
C GLU A 142 -11.10 3.33 -5.89
N PRO A 143 -11.87 2.28 -5.61
CA PRO A 143 -11.32 0.96 -5.37
C PRO A 143 -10.50 0.47 -6.56
N ILE A 144 -9.37 -0.16 -6.27
CA ILE A 144 -8.44 -0.68 -7.26
C ILE A 144 -8.39 -2.19 -7.15
N ASP A 145 -8.41 -2.88 -8.29
CA ASP A 145 -8.13 -4.30 -8.36
C ASP A 145 -6.61 -4.52 -8.42
N PHE A 146 -6.00 -4.68 -7.25
CA PHE A 146 -4.57 -4.90 -7.14
C PHE A 146 -4.12 -6.24 -7.73
N THR A 147 -4.97 -7.24 -7.71
CA THR A 147 -4.67 -8.54 -8.33
C THR A 147 -4.53 -8.39 -9.84
N GLN A 148 -5.44 -7.66 -10.47
CA GLN A 148 -5.36 -7.36 -11.90
C GLN A 148 -4.12 -6.52 -12.22
N LEU A 149 -3.81 -5.53 -11.40
CA LEU A 149 -2.62 -4.70 -11.56
C LEU A 149 -1.34 -5.55 -11.47
N TYR A 150 -1.27 -6.46 -10.53
CA TYR A 150 -0.16 -7.40 -10.39
C TYR A 150 -0.01 -8.29 -11.63
N MET A 151 -1.10 -8.86 -12.14
CA MET A 151 -1.09 -9.69 -13.33
C MET A 151 -0.60 -8.93 -14.57
N GLN A 152 -1.07 -7.70 -14.76
CA GLN A 152 -0.63 -6.85 -15.88
C GLN A 152 0.87 -6.53 -15.81
N GLN A 153 1.40 -6.25 -14.63
CA GLN A 153 2.81 -5.98 -14.42
C GLN A 153 3.67 -7.23 -14.67
N ALA A 154 3.20 -8.40 -14.26
CA ALA A 154 3.88 -9.67 -14.49
C ALA A 154 3.94 -10.02 -15.97
N GLU A 155 2.85 -9.81 -16.72
CA GLU A 155 2.80 -10.02 -18.17
C GLU A 155 3.72 -9.05 -18.91
N ALA A 156 3.76 -7.78 -18.52
CA ALA A 156 4.64 -6.78 -19.13
C ALA A 156 6.12 -7.13 -18.93
N GLN A 157 6.48 -7.68 -17.78
CA GLN A 157 7.85 -8.14 -17.50
C GLN A 157 8.23 -9.35 -18.35
N GLN A 158 7.32 -10.29 -18.59
CA GLN A 158 7.55 -11.46 -19.44
C GLN A 158 7.73 -11.06 -20.91
N VAL A 159 6.94 -10.14 -21.42
CA VAL A 159 7.06 -9.62 -22.78
C VAL A 159 8.38 -8.86 -22.98
N GLY A 160 8.79 -8.06 -21.98
CA GLY A 160 10.08 -7.37 -21.99
C GLY A 160 11.29 -8.32 -22.00
N ALA A 161 11.20 -9.43 -21.28
CA ALA A 161 12.26 -10.45 -21.24
C ALA A 161 12.36 -11.27 -22.53
N ALA A 162 11.24 -11.52 -23.21
CA ALA A 162 11.20 -12.20 -24.51
C ALA A 162 11.74 -11.33 -25.66
N GLY A 163 11.64 -10.00 -25.53
CA GLY A 163 12.13 -9.05 -26.55
C GLY A 163 13.64 -8.88 -26.58
N THR A 164 14.35 -9.25 -25.51
CA THR A 164 15.81 -9.13 -25.43
C THR A 164 16.56 -10.41 -25.89
N ALA A 165 15.86 -11.53 -26.09
CA ALA A 165 16.46 -12.78 -26.54
C ALA A 165 16.52 -12.94 -28.08
N GLY A 166 16.11 -11.94 -28.85
CA GLY A 166 15.91 -11.99 -30.28
C GLY A 166 16.83 -11.13 -31.15
N SER A 167 18.04 -10.75 -30.69
CA SER A 167 19.01 -10.14 -31.59
C SER A 167 20.42 -10.66 -31.32
N ALA A 168 20.69 -11.72 -32.00
CA ALA A 168 22.05 -12.14 -32.29
C ALA A 168 22.29 -11.99 -33.80
#